data_1f29ca619b5c84506cce9aad9aad12a9
#
_entry.id   1f29ca619b5c84506cce9aad9aad12a9
#
_cell.length_a   1.000
_cell.length_b   1.000
_cell.length_c   1.000
_cell.angle_alpha   90.00
_cell.angle_beta   90.00
_cell.angle_gamma   90.00
#
_symmetry.space_group_name_H-M   'P 1'
#
loop_
_entity.id
_entity.type
_entity.pdbx_description
1 polymer ?
#
loop_
_entity_poly.entity_id
_entity_poly.type
_entity_poly.pdbx_seq_one_letter_code
_entity_poly.pdbx_strand_id
1 'polypeptide(L)'
;MNFVDTSKQTPSPPPGNMDRHHYETFEKFGNNTVLVHLDNGRAFGRHSKDEPSILAPLKQCCRIRRSTWLRLRLLSQPRYRLSAVMRASLSQDPLHRVAPLLAEPHLAALDRRLKAVLETVSWCQKRQKREDGLKSTF
;
A
#
# COMPACT_ATOMS: atom_id res chain seq x y z
N MET A 1 -5.41 -5.99 0.99
CA MET A 1 -5.80 -4.62 1.43
C MET A 1 -5.50 -3.66 0.28
N ASN A 2 -6.52 -3.07 -0.30
CA ASN A 2 -6.36 -2.09 -1.38
C ASN A 2 -6.12 -0.71 -0.75
N PHE A 3 -4.95 -0.15 -0.91
CA PHE A 3 -4.55 1.11 -0.26
C PHE A 3 -4.82 2.37 -1.11
N VAL A 4 -5.08 2.20 -2.38
CA VAL A 4 -5.37 3.32 -3.29
C VAL A 4 -6.63 2.99 -4.06
N ASP A 5 -7.61 3.85 -3.99
CA ASP A 5 -8.78 3.78 -4.82
C ASP A 5 -8.79 4.93 -5.80
N THR A 6 -8.87 4.56 -7.03
CA THR A 6 -9.21 5.46 -8.11
C THR A 6 -10.37 4.82 -8.83
N SER A 7 -11.50 5.48 -8.89
CA SER A 7 -12.66 5.03 -9.67
C SER A 7 -12.35 4.80 -11.16
N LYS A 8 -11.09 4.95 -11.57
CA LYS A 8 -10.54 4.68 -12.92
C LYS A 8 -9.03 4.41 -12.94
N GLN A 9 -8.36 4.19 -11.79
CA GLN A 9 -6.92 3.95 -11.76
C GLN A 9 -6.60 2.68 -10.98
N THR A 10 -5.72 1.85 -11.52
CA THR A 10 -5.23 0.64 -10.85
C THR A 10 -4.66 0.99 -9.48
N PRO A 11 -5.13 0.35 -8.41
CA PRO A 11 -4.61 0.63 -7.08
C PRO A 11 -3.10 0.32 -7.02
N SER A 12 -2.32 1.24 -6.48
CA SER A 12 -0.89 1.00 -6.24
C SER A 12 -0.72 -0.06 -5.16
N PRO A 13 0.05 -1.11 -5.42
CA PRO A 13 0.38 -2.09 -4.41
C PRO A 13 1.31 -1.49 -3.34
N PRO A 14 1.36 -2.08 -2.14
CA PRO A 14 2.35 -1.71 -1.15
C PRO A 14 3.77 -2.00 -1.66
N PRO A 15 4.79 -1.23 -1.24
CA PRO A 15 6.17 -1.50 -1.58
C PRO A 15 6.55 -2.93 -1.19
N GLY A 16 7.13 -3.66 -2.14
CA GLY A 16 7.54 -5.05 -1.92
C GLY A 16 6.60 -6.10 -2.49
N ASN A 17 5.42 -5.74 -2.97
CA ASN A 17 4.62 -6.66 -3.77
C ASN A 17 5.12 -6.64 -5.22
N MET A 18 5.69 -7.76 -5.66
CA MET A 18 6.27 -7.92 -6.99
C MET A 18 5.29 -8.56 -7.99
N ASP A 19 4.11 -9.00 -7.55
CA ASP A 19 3.17 -9.78 -8.37
C ASP A 19 1.93 -8.98 -8.80
N ARG A 20 1.89 -7.67 -8.58
CA ARG A 20 0.71 -6.88 -8.88
C ARG A 20 0.71 -6.29 -10.28
N HIS A 21 0.93 -7.13 -11.28
CA HIS A 21 0.95 -6.74 -12.70
C HIS A 21 -0.34 -7.08 -13.43
N HIS A 22 -1.15 -7.99 -12.87
CA HIS A 22 -2.36 -8.48 -13.51
C HIS A 22 -3.58 -8.24 -12.63
N TYR A 23 -4.65 -7.86 -13.26
CA TYR A 23 -5.97 -7.78 -12.66
C TYR A 23 -6.98 -8.34 -13.66
N GLU A 24 -8.02 -8.95 -13.14
CA GLU A 24 -9.16 -9.44 -13.91
C GLU A 24 -10.40 -8.62 -13.60
N THR A 25 -11.29 -8.55 -14.55
CA THR A 25 -12.58 -7.89 -14.40
C THR A 25 -13.67 -8.84 -14.88
N PHE A 26 -14.85 -8.74 -14.30
CA PHE A 26 -15.98 -9.51 -14.74
C PHE A 26 -16.73 -8.73 -15.84
N GLU A 27 -16.74 -9.24 -17.08
CA GLU A 27 -17.48 -8.63 -18.21
C GLU A 27 -18.95 -8.41 -17.90
N LYS A 28 -19.55 -9.30 -17.11
CA LYS A 28 -20.96 -9.23 -16.68
C LYS A 28 -21.33 -7.90 -16.01
N PHE A 29 -20.37 -7.21 -15.39
CA PHE A 29 -20.61 -5.94 -14.68
C PHE A 29 -20.19 -4.70 -15.47
N GLY A 30 -19.70 -4.86 -16.71
CA GLY A 30 -19.28 -3.77 -17.59
C GLY A 30 -18.34 -2.78 -16.88
N ASN A 31 -18.60 -1.48 -17.04
CA ASN A 31 -17.76 -0.42 -16.44
C ASN A 31 -17.86 -0.30 -14.91
N ASN A 32 -18.80 -0.99 -14.26
CA ASN A 32 -18.97 -1.01 -12.81
C ASN A 32 -18.31 -2.22 -12.16
N THR A 33 -17.43 -2.90 -12.88
CA THR A 33 -16.76 -4.08 -12.37
C THR A 33 -15.74 -3.74 -11.29
N VAL A 34 -15.59 -4.65 -10.34
CA VAL A 34 -14.54 -4.59 -9.31
C VAL A 34 -13.28 -5.25 -9.87
N LEU A 35 -12.14 -4.58 -9.69
CA LEU A 35 -10.85 -5.16 -10.03
C LEU A 35 -10.49 -6.29 -9.06
N VAL A 36 -10.26 -7.47 -9.60
CA VAL A 36 -9.82 -8.63 -8.84
C VAL A 36 -8.33 -8.84 -9.10
N HIS A 37 -7.54 -8.81 -8.03
CA HIS A 37 -6.12 -9.13 -8.09
C HIS A 37 -5.92 -10.62 -7.83
N LEU A 38 -5.35 -11.29 -8.81
CA LEU A 38 -5.04 -12.71 -8.76
C LEU A 38 -3.55 -12.90 -8.50
N ASP A 39 -3.19 -14.05 -7.93
CA ASP A 39 -1.83 -14.52 -7.73
C ASP A 39 -0.91 -13.48 -7.04
N ASN A 40 -1.05 -13.39 -5.73
CA ASN A 40 -0.19 -12.54 -4.89
C ASN A 40 0.90 -13.35 -4.16
N GLY A 41 1.41 -14.43 -4.74
CA GLY A 41 2.39 -15.32 -4.12
C GLY A 41 3.67 -14.62 -3.67
N ARG A 42 4.05 -13.53 -4.34
CA ARG A 42 5.21 -12.69 -3.98
C ARG A 42 4.83 -11.36 -3.31
N ALA A 43 3.63 -11.27 -2.74
CA ALA A 43 3.10 -10.02 -2.21
C ALA A 43 4.00 -9.34 -1.18
N PHE A 44 4.75 -10.10 -0.41
CA PHE A 44 5.66 -9.58 0.61
C PHE A 44 7.11 -9.46 0.13
N GLY A 45 7.49 -10.14 -0.96
CA GLY A 45 8.83 -10.14 -1.51
C GLY A 45 9.91 -10.55 -0.49
N ARG A 46 11.16 -10.21 -0.76
CA ARG A 46 12.25 -10.40 0.20
C ARG A 46 12.22 -9.30 1.26
N HIS A 47 12.33 -9.66 2.55
CA HIS A 47 12.32 -8.70 3.65
C HIS A 47 13.47 -7.69 3.58
N SER A 48 14.63 -8.09 3.01
CA SER A 48 15.84 -7.26 2.89
C SER A 48 15.84 -6.33 1.67
N LYS A 49 14.89 -6.49 0.74
CA LYS A 49 14.86 -5.74 -0.51
C LYS A 49 13.52 -5.01 -0.65
N ASP A 50 13.59 -3.71 -0.93
CA ASP A 50 12.42 -2.91 -1.25
C ASP A 50 12.39 -2.63 -2.75
N GLU A 51 11.18 -2.53 -3.31
CA GLU A 51 10.94 -2.23 -4.72
C GLU A 51 10.25 -0.86 -4.84
N PRO A 52 11.02 0.24 -4.92
CA PRO A 52 10.44 1.58 -4.93
C PRO A 52 9.67 1.92 -6.21
N SER A 53 9.87 1.19 -7.30
CA SER A 53 9.12 1.39 -8.55
C SER A 53 7.62 1.19 -8.38
N ILE A 54 7.22 0.40 -7.39
CA ILE A 54 5.82 0.14 -7.04
C ILE A 54 5.08 1.39 -6.55
N LEU A 55 5.82 2.42 -6.13
CA LEU A 55 5.26 3.72 -5.75
C LEU A 55 5.12 4.69 -6.94
N ALA A 56 5.53 4.27 -8.15
CA ALA A 56 5.46 5.13 -9.32
C ALA A 56 4.04 5.68 -9.59
N PRO A 57 2.95 4.88 -9.54
CA PRO A 57 1.61 5.42 -9.74
C PRO A 57 1.23 6.48 -8.69
N LEU A 58 1.60 6.26 -7.42
CA LEU A 58 1.35 7.25 -6.36
C LEU A 58 2.14 8.54 -6.61
N LYS A 59 3.40 8.45 -7.04
CA LYS A 59 4.24 9.61 -7.37
C LYS A 59 3.73 10.36 -8.60
N GLN A 60 3.22 9.65 -9.60
CA GLN A 60 2.69 10.26 -10.83
C GLN A 60 1.36 10.96 -10.60
N CYS A 61 0.41 10.27 -9.96
CA CYS A 61 -0.95 10.77 -9.79
C CYS A 61 -1.13 11.65 -8.55
N CYS A 62 -0.30 11.48 -7.53
CA CYS A 62 -0.41 12.15 -6.23
C CYS A 62 -1.82 12.08 -5.62
N ARG A 63 -2.53 10.98 -5.83
CA ARG A 63 -3.89 10.77 -5.35
C ARG A 63 -3.94 9.59 -4.40
N ILE A 64 -4.55 9.80 -3.23
CA ILE A 64 -4.83 8.78 -2.22
C ILE A 64 -6.15 9.10 -1.53
N ARG A 65 -6.98 8.11 -1.28
CA ARG A 65 -8.20 8.31 -0.49
C ARG A 65 -7.86 8.78 0.91
N ARG A 66 -8.61 9.76 1.40
CA ARG A 66 -8.45 10.28 2.77
C ARG A 66 -8.54 9.17 3.82
N SER A 67 -9.51 8.26 3.69
CA SER A 67 -9.67 7.13 4.61
C SER A 67 -8.45 6.20 4.61
N THR A 68 -7.90 5.89 3.43
CA THR A 68 -6.67 5.10 3.30
C THR A 68 -5.50 5.79 3.96
N TRP A 69 -5.28 7.07 3.67
CA TRP A 69 -4.22 7.86 4.27
C TRP A 69 -4.30 7.91 5.80
N LEU A 70 -5.51 8.13 6.36
CA LEU A 70 -5.72 8.15 7.80
C LEU A 70 -5.39 6.78 8.43
N ARG A 71 -5.78 5.67 7.79
CA ARG A 71 -5.42 4.32 8.26
C ARG A 71 -3.91 4.09 8.23
N LEU A 72 -3.23 4.48 7.16
CA LEU A 72 -1.77 4.34 7.06
C LEU A 72 -1.07 5.17 8.14
N ARG A 73 -1.52 6.39 8.38
CA ARG A 73 -1.01 7.23 9.48
C ARG A 73 -1.25 6.59 10.85
N LEU A 74 -2.43 6.02 11.08
CA LEU A 74 -2.72 5.31 12.33
C LEU A 74 -1.75 4.15 12.52
N LEU A 75 -1.56 3.32 11.49
CA LEU A 75 -0.67 2.16 11.52
C LEU A 75 0.83 2.51 11.61
N SER A 76 1.19 3.77 11.41
CA SER A 76 2.56 4.25 11.63
C SER A 76 2.83 4.70 13.07
N GLN A 77 1.79 4.83 13.90
CA GLN A 77 1.94 5.23 15.30
C GLN A 77 2.53 4.08 16.15
N PRO A 78 3.37 4.37 17.14
CA PRO A 78 3.98 3.33 17.99
C PRO A 78 2.95 2.37 18.61
N ARG A 79 1.81 2.89 19.05
CA ARG A 79 0.72 2.11 19.67
C ARG A 79 0.03 1.16 18.68
N TYR A 80 -0.05 1.52 17.41
CA TYR A 80 -0.79 0.78 16.36
C TYR A 80 0.13 0.31 15.23
N ARG A 81 1.40 0.11 15.53
CA ARG A 81 2.43 -0.26 14.56
C ARG A 81 1.96 -1.39 13.65
N LEU A 82 2.10 -1.21 12.34
CA LEU A 82 1.62 -2.16 11.34
C LEU A 82 2.12 -3.59 11.57
N SER A 83 3.40 -3.75 11.91
CA SER A 83 3.98 -5.05 12.25
C SER A 83 3.30 -5.72 13.45
N ALA A 84 2.95 -4.95 14.48
CA ALA A 84 2.27 -5.48 15.67
C ALA A 84 0.84 -5.90 15.36
N VAL A 85 0.10 -5.09 14.60
CA VAL A 85 -1.27 -5.41 14.16
C VAL A 85 -1.28 -6.66 13.27
N MET A 86 -0.34 -6.74 12.33
CA MET A 86 -0.21 -7.90 11.45
C MET A 86 0.14 -9.16 12.24
N ARG A 87 1.09 -9.09 13.16
CA ARG A 87 1.46 -10.21 14.04
C ARG A 87 0.27 -10.69 14.84
N ALA A 88 -0.47 -9.79 15.47
CA ALA A 88 -1.66 -10.13 16.24
C ALA A 88 -2.74 -10.81 15.40
N SER A 89 -2.94 -10.34 14.16
CA SER A 89 -3.88 -10.96 13.23
C SER A 89 -3.45 -12.36 12.81
N LEU A 90 -2.18 -12.53 12.44
CA LEU A 90 -1.64 -13.81 11.98
C LEU A 90 -1.53 -14.85 13.10
N SER A 91 -1.33 -14.42 14.35
CA SER A 91 -1.25 -15.32 15.51
C SER A 91 -2.57 -16.03 15.82
N GLN A 92 -3.67 -15.59 15.24
CA GLN A 92 -4.98 -16.24 15.35
C GLN A 92 -5.10 -17.48 14.44
N ASP A 93 -4.21 -17.63 13.47
CA ASP A 93 -4.19 -18.81 12.62
C ASP A 93 -3.70 -20.04 13.42
N PRO A 94 -4.43 -21.16 13.42
CA PRO A 94 -4.02 -22.39 14.11
C PRO A 94 -2.64 -22.91 13.71
N LEU A 95 -2.25 -22.70 12.43
CA LEU A 95 -0.96 -23.13 11.89
C LEU A 95 0.20 -22.20 12.30
N HIS A 96 -0.08 -21.01 12.83
CA HIS A 96 0.95 -20.03 13.17
C HIS A 96 2.02 -20.58 14.13
N ARG A 97 1.64 -21.48 15.02
CA ARG A 97 2.56 -22.10 15.98
C ARG A 97 3.57 -23.05 15.34
N VAL A 98 3.19 -23.69 14.23
CA VAL A 98 3.99 -24.69 13.51
C VAL A 98 4.73 -24.07 12.33
N ALA A 99 4.06 -23.19 11.59
CA ALA A 99 4.59 -22.54 10.40
C ALA A 99 4.13 -21.06 10.36
N PRO A 100 4.87 -20.12 10.97
CA PRO A 100 4.54 -18.72 10.92
C PRO A 100 4.49 -18.23 9.46
N LEU A 101 3.38 -17.60 9.05
CA LEU A 101 3.19 -17.08 7.68
C LEU A 101 4.20 -15.97 7.35
N LEU A 102 4.57 -15.15 8.33
CA LEU A 102 5.56 -14.08 8.18
C LEU A 102 6.55 -14.14 9.34
N ALA A 103 7.83 -14.22 9.00
CA ALA A 103 8.91 -14.11 9.99
C ALA A 103 9.10 -12.65 10.43
N GLU A 104 9.72 -12.42 11.59
CA GLU A 104 9.96 -11.08 12.16
C GLU A 104 10.66 -10.11 11.20
N PRO A 105 11.66 -10.52 10.38
CA PRO A 105 12.24 -9.63 9.38
C PRO A 105 11.23 -9.11 8.33
N HIS A 106 10.22 -9.93 7.97
CA HIS A 106 9.16 -9.49 7.07
C HIS A 106 8.22 -8.48 7.75
N LEU A 107 7.91 -8.69 9.02
CA LEU A 107 7.10 -7.75 9.80
C LEU A 107 7.81 -6.39 9.96
N ALA A 108 9.10 -6.40 10.24
CA ALA A 108 9.92 -5.19 10.29
C ALA A 108 9.97 -4.48 8.91
N ALA A 109 10.02 -5.25 7.82
CA ALA A 109 9.99 -4.70 6.47
C ALA A 109 8.65 -4.01 6.15
N LEU A 110 7.53 -4.45 6.72
CA LEU A 110 6.23 -3.77 6.56
C LEU A 110 6.25 -2.36 7.14
N ASP A 111 6.82 -2.18 8.33
CA ASP A 111 6.93 -0.84 8.96
C ASP A 111 7.82 0.09 8.12
N ARG A 112 8.95 -0.40 7.64
CA ARG A 112 9.85 0.36 6.77
C ARG A 112 9.17 0.77 5.47
N ARG A 113 8.43 -0.13 4.84
CA ARG A 113 7.70 0.12 3.59
C ARG A 113 6.53 1.08 3.80
N LEU A 114 5.82 0.97 4.93
CA LEU A 114 4.80 1.94 5.30
C LEU A 114 5.37 3.36 5.41
N LYS A 115 6.55 3.50 6.01
CA LYS A 115 7.25 4.79 6.08
C LYS A 115 7.51 5.36 4.68
N ALA A 116 8.02 4.55 3.74
CA ALA A 116 8.26 4.98 2.36
C ALA A 116 6.97 5.45 1.64
N VAL A 117 5.84 4.78 1.87
CA VAL A 117 4.54 5.23 1.36
C VAL A 117 4.17 6.60 1.93
N LEU A 118 4.27 6.79 3.24
CA LEU A 118 3.92 8.05 3.90
C LEU A 118 4.83 9.20 3.48
N GLU A 119 6.11 8.95 3.28
CA GLU A 119 7.06 9.91 2.73
C GLU A 119 6.68 10.33 1.31
N THR A 120 6.26 9.37 0.47
CA THR A 120 5.77 9.66 -0.88
C THR A 120 4.50 10.51 -0.86
N VAL A 121 3.55 10.21 0.01
CA VAL A 121 2.33 11.04 0.17
C VAL A 121 2.69 12.46 0.63
N SER A 122 3.60 12.59 1.59
CA SER A 122 4.09 13.89 2.05
C SER A 122 4.75 14.70 0.94
N TRP A 123 5.54 14.04 0.09
CA TRP A 123 6.14 14.67 -1.08
C TRP A 123 5.06 15.16 -2.06
N CYS A 124 4.04 14.36 -2.33
CA CYS A 124 2.91 14.75 -3.18
C CYS A 124 2.17 15.98 -2.63
N GLN A 125 1.91 16.01 -1.33
CA GLN A 125 1.24 17.16 -0.68
C GLN A 125 2.04 18.46 -0.80
N LYS A 126 3.37 18.37 -0.63
CA LYS A 126 4.26 19.53 -0.79
C LYS A 126 4.29 20.03 -2.24
N ARG A 127 4.27 19.11 -3.20
CA ARG A 127 4.25 19.45 -4.63
C ARG A 127 2.96 20.18 -5.01
N GLN A 128 1.79 19.66 -4.60
CA GLN A 128 0.51 20.30 -4.87
C GLN A 128 0.41 21.71 -4.30
N LYS A 129 0.85 21.90 -3.04
CA LYS A 129 0.87 23.24 -2.43
C LYS A 129 1.74 24.24 -3.20
N ARG A 130 2.85 23.80 -3.79
CA ARG A 130 3.70 24.67 -4.63
C ARG A 130 3.00 25.05 -5.93
N GLU A 131 2.33 24.09 -6.58
CA GLU A 131 1.60 24.32 -7.82
C GLU A 131 0.40 25.25 -7.59
N ASP A 132 -0.33 25.10 -6.49
CA ASP A 132 -1.45 25.98 -6.12
C ASP A 132 -0.96 27.38 -5.72
N GLY A 133 0.15 27.51 -4.99
CA GLY A 133 0.78 28.78 -4.68
C GLY A 133 1.26 29.54 -5.91
N LEU A 134 1.74 28.84 -6.94
CA LEU A 134 2.16 29.45 -8.20
C LEU A 134 0.96 29.97 -9.01
N LYS A 135 -0.18 29.26 -8.98
CA LYS A 135 -1.42 29.69 -9.67
C LYS A 135 -2.11 30.88 -9.01
N SER A 136 -1.86 31.11 -7.73
CA SER A 136 -2.42 32.23 -6.96
C SER A 136 -1.65 33.53 -7.16
N THR A 137 -0.53 33.50 -7.90
CA THR A 137 0.35 34.66 -8.12
C THR A 137 0.18 35.28 -9.52
N PHE A 138 -0.76 34.74 -10.33
CA PHE A 138 -1.19 35.28 -11.61
C PHE A 138 -2.70 35.53 -11.58
#